data_62226696423891bd07d746af66829b32
#
_entry.id   62226696423891bd07d746af66829b32
#
_cell.length_a   1.000
_cell.length_b   1.000
_cell.length_c   1.000
_cell.angle_alpha   90.00
_cell.angle_beta   90.00
_cell.angle_gamma   90.00
#
_symmetry.space_group_name_H-M   'P 1'
#
loop_
_entity.id
_entity.type
_entity.pdbx_description
1 polymer ?
#
loop_
_entity_poly.entity_id
_entity_poly.type
_entity_poly.pdbx_seq_one_letter_code
_entity_poly.pdbx_strand_id
1 'polypeptide(L)'
;MIKEFALEPDVLATSFRDFSYFIEKFGVAQGRVISRFPKDWKKMVYQAAQANLRGTRELSRIEIRLKEIKDDVLLESRRPGGDGAQPWQSRALAEHASLPFSGIIALDNPTAHPDVMISVDLDGADPRFQAFGQRHINRTSNEIVDCVGLLLDRAKTVKLIDPHFNPTRARWRRMLGLVLARLKNNGQAGVTLEIHRSDDGTLPANMQSYFDSTIPNIRPAGVSVQVFLHPLAAMHNRFILTNVGGASYHTGLDDNEDGNSTPTDLVSLLSADTFSTEWATHSGHAAFRIYL
;
A
#
# COMPACT_ATOMS: atom_id res chain seq x y z
N MET A 1 -0.34 8.36 -3.80
CA MET A 1 0.46 7.87 -4.97
C MET A 1 -0.15 6.61 -5.57
N ILE A 2 -0.60 5.67 -4.77
CA ILE A 2 -1.08 4.37 -5.24
C ILE A 2 -2.56 4.46 -5.60
N LYS A 3 -2.91 4.01 -6.80
CA LYS A 3 -4.28 3.95 -7.33
C LYS A 3 -4.84 2.54 -7.21
N GLU A 4 -6.06 2.39 -6.67
CA GLU A 4 -6.78 1.11 -6.58
C GLU A 4 -7.80 1.02 -7.72
N PHE A 5 -7.72 -0.04 -8.52
CA PHE A 5 -8.61 -0.29 -9.65
C PHE A 5 -9.48 -1.51 -9.40
N ALA A 6 -10.75 -1.44 -9.82
CA ALA A 6 -11.55 -2.64 -10.03
C ALA A 6 -11.24 -3.19 -11.43
N LEU A 7 -10.91 -4.46 -11.55
CA LEU A 7 -10.63 -5.13 -12.81
C LEU A 7 -11.60 -6.29 -13.00
N GLU A 8 -12.38 -6.23 -14.09
CA GLU A 8 -13.34 -7.28 -14.42
C GLU A 8 -12.63 -8.60 -14.67
N PRO A 9 -13.08 -9.71 -14.04
CA PRO A 9 -12.46 -11.02 -14.20
C PRO A 9 -12.35 -11.49 -15.65
N ASP A 10 -13.36 -11.18 -16.46
CA ASP A 10 -13.45 -11.61 -17.86
C ASP A 10 -12.37 -10.95 -18.74
N VAL A 11 -11.90 -9.75 -18.40
CA VAL A 11 -10.76 -9.09 -19.06
C VAL A 11 -9.50 -9.97 -19.05
N LEU A 12 -9.26 -10.66 -17.93
CA LEU A 12 -8.10 -11.54 -17.77
C LEU A 12 -8.29 -12.92 -18.37
N ALA A 13 -9.51 -13.24 -18.78
CA ALA A 13 -9.91 -14.56 -19.25
C ALA A 13 -10.04 -14.66 -20.78
N THR A 14 -9.74 -13.59 -21.50
CA THR A 14 -9.79 -13.56 -22.99
C THR A 14 -8.64 -14.31 -23.62
N SER A 15 -7.42 -14.12 -23.09
CA SER A 15 -6.20 -14.82 -23.53
C SER A 15 -5.14 -14.79 -22.44
N PHE A 16 -4.12 -15.64 -22.53
CA PHE A 16 -2.95 -15.54 -21.64
C PHE A 16 -2.15 -14.25 -21.87
N ARG A 17 -2.19 -13.69 -23.08
CA ARG A 17 -1.54 -12.42 -23.39
C ARG A 17 -2.19 -11.28 -22.60
N ASP A 18 -3.51 -11.17 -22.62
CA ASP A 18 -4.25 -10.14 -21.90
C ASP A 18 -4.08 -10.29 -20.39
N PHE A 19 -4.15 -11.54 -19.89
CA PHE A 19 -3.82 -11.85 -18.50
C PHE A 19 -2.45 -11.30 -18.12
N SER A 20 -1.39 -11.65 -18.87
CA SER A 20 -0.03 -11.21 -18.58
C SER A 20 0.12 -9.71 -18.68
N TYR A 21 -0.46 -9.10 -19.71
CA TYR A 21 -0.42 -7.65 -19.93
C TYR A 21 -0.98 -6.89 -18.70
N PHE A 22 -2.18 -7.25 -18.27
CA PHE A 22 -2.78 -6.53 -17.12
C PHE A 22 -2.02 -6.82 -15.81
N ILE A 23 -1.68 -8.07 -15.53
CA ILE A 23 -0.95 -8.38 -14.28
C ILE A 23 0.39 -7.65 -14.21
N GLU A 24 1.12 -7.51 -15.32
CA GLU A 24 2.39 -6.79 -15.37
C GLU A 24 2.25 -5.26 -15.22
N LYS A 25 1.07 -4.70 -15.54
CA LYS A 25 0.79 -3.27 -15.37
C LYS A 25 0.44 -2.88 -13.94
N PHE A 26 0.19 -3.84 -13.08
CA PHE A 26 -0.16 -3.62 -11.68
C PHE A 26 0.96 -4.05 -10.74
N GLY A 27 0.97 -3.43 -9.59
CA GLY A 27 1.90 -3.62 -8.50
C GLY A 27 2.13 -2.31 -7.76
N VAL A 28 2.52 -2.39 -6.50
CA VAL A 28 2.83 -1.21 -5.69
C VAL A 28 3.88 -0.34 -6.37
N ALA A 29 4.94 -0.94 -6.91
CA ALA A 29 6.01 -0.22 -7.61
C ALA A 29 5.52 0.57 -8.84
N GLN A 30 4.46 0.11 -9.51
CA GLN A 30 3.82 0.79 -10.62
C GLN A 30 2.83 1.87 -10.18
N GLY A 31 2.59 2.01 -8.88
CA GLY A 31 1.59 2.92 -8.32
C GLY A 31 0.14 2.50 -8.61
N ARG A 32 -0.10 1.25 -8.98
CA ARG A 32 -1.41 0.69 -9.32
C ARG A 32 -1.59 -0.67 -8.69
N VAL A 33 -2.73 -0.91 -8.07
CA VAL A 33 -3.09 -2.21 -7.52
C VAL A 33 -4.49 -2.60 -7.98
N ILE A 34 -4.71 -3.91 -8.17
CA ILE A 34 -6.03 -4.47 -8.41
C ILE A 34 -6.73 -4.63 -7.05
N SER A 35 -7.93 -4.13 -6.92
CA SER A 35 -8.79 -4.44 -5.79
C SER A 35 -9.28 -5.89 -5.90
N ARG A 36 -9.08 -6.70 -4.87
CA ARG A 36 -9.66 -8.04 -4.78
C ARG A 36 -11.17 -7.95 -4.56
N PHE A 37 -11.86 -7.51 -5.59
CA PHE A 37 -13.29 -7.25 -5.57
C PHE A 37 -14.04 -8.02 -6.66
N PRO A 38 -15.05 -8.79 -6.28
CA PRO A 38 -15.40 -9.22 -4.91
C PRO A 38 -14.34 -10.15 -4.30
N LYS A 39 -14.54 -10.57 -3.06
CA LYS A 39 -13.56 -11.38 -2.32
C LYS A 39 -13.11 -12.65 -3.05
N ASP A 40 -13.99 -13.23 -3.85
CA ASP A 40 -13.75 -14.43 -4.68
C ASP A 40 -13.23 -14.11 -6.09
N TRP A 41 -12.71 -12.90 -6.34
CA TRP A 41 -12.24 -12.42 -7.65
C TRP A 41 -11.32 -13.42 -8.38
N LYS A 42 -10.33 -14.03 -7.70
CA LYS A 42 -9.45 -15.05 -8.32
C LYS A 42 -10.26 -16.25 -8.83
N LYS A 43 -11.29 -16.68 -8.10
CA LYS A 43 -12.17 -17.77 -8.51
C LYS A 43 -12.98 -17.37 -9.75
N MET A 44 -13.46 -16.13 -9.80
CA MET A 44 -14.20 -15.62 -10.97
C MET A 44 -13.31 -15.58 -12.23
N VAL A 45 -12.07 -15.09 -12.11
CA VAL A 45 -11.09 -15.11 -13.22
C VAL A 45 -10.88 -16.55 -13.72
N TYR A 46 -10.70 -17.51 -12.83
CA TYR A 46 -10.51 -18.90 -13.21
C TYR A 46 -11.75 -19.49 -13.90
N GLN A 47 -12.95 -19.21 -13.40
CA GLN A 47 -14.20 -19.66 -14.00
C GLN A 47 -14.41 -19.07 -15.39
N ALA A 48 -14.17 -17.78 -15.58
CA ALA A 48 -14.21 -17.13 -16.89
C ALA A 48 -13.17 -17.73 -17.85
N ALA A 49 -11.94 -17.96 -17.40
CA ALA A 49 -10.91 -18.61 -18.21
C ALA A 49 -11.28 -20.05 -18.56
N GLN A 50 -11.91 -20.81 -17.66
CA GLN A 50 -12.43 -22.16 -17.99
C GLN A 50 -13.52 -22.13 -19.06
N ALA A 51 -14.39 -21.13 -19.04
CA ALA A 51 -15.43 -20.98 -20.04
C ALA A 51 -14.85 -20.65 -21.43
N ASN A 52 -13.88 -19.75 -21.49
CA ASN A 52 -13.35 -19.22 -22.75
C ASN A 52 -12.19 -20.05 -23.33
N LEU A 53 -11.37 -20.70 -22.51
CA LEU A 53 -10.08 -21.31 -22.92
C LEU A 53 -9.99 -22.79 -22.56
N ARG A 54 -11.13 -23.47 -22.41
CA ARG A 54 -11.18 -24.89 -22.04
C ARG A 54 -10.39 -25.76 -23.02
N GLY A 55 -9.54 -26.62 -22.48
CA GLY A 55 -8.73 -27.56 -23.28
C GLY A 55 -7.49 -26.94 -23.93
N THR A 56 -7.20 -25.66 -23.66
CA THR A 56 -6.01 -24.98 -24.17
C THR A 56 -4.85 -24.97 -23.17
N ARG A 57 -3.63 -24.78 -23.68
CA ARG A 57 -2.45 -24.55 -22.84
C ARG A 57 -2.53 -23.22 -22.10
N GLU A 58 -3.27 -22.27 -22.63
CA GLU A 58 -3.42 -20.92 -22.00
C GLU A 58 -4.15 -21.01 -20.68
N LEU A 59 -5.21 -21.83 -20.56
CA LEU A 59 -5.91 -22.06 -19.30
C LEU A 59 -4.95 -22.52 -18.19
N SER A 60 -4.10 -23.51 -18.48
CA SER A 60 -3.13 -24.02 -17.49
C SER A 60 -2.12 -22.94 -17.07
N ARG A 61 -1.69 -22.10 -18.02
CA ARG A 61 -0.77 -20.98 -17.72
C ARG A 61 -1.44 -19.92 -16.85
N ILE A 62 -2.68 -19.56 -17.16
CA ILE A 62 -3.48 -18.62 -16.34
C ILE A 62 -3.65 -19.18 -14.93
N GLU A 63 -4.01 -20.46 -14.78
CA GLU A 63 -4.19 -21.09 -13.48
C GLU A 63 -2.94 -20.99 -12.59
N ILE A 64 -1.77 -21.30 -13.14
CA ILE A 64 -0.49 -21.22 -12.42
C ILE A 64 -0.21 -19.78 -12.01
N ARG A 65 -0.27 -18.84 -12.96
CA ARG A 65 0.03 -17.44 -12.70
C ARG A 65 -0.97 -16.78 -11.73
N LEU A 66 -2.24 -17.15 -11.79
CA LEU A 66 -3.27 -16.65 -10.89
C LEU A 66 -3.01 -17.03 -9.41
N LYS A 67 -2.44 -18.21 -9.17
CA LYS A 67 -2.01 -18.65 -7.83
C LYS A 67 -0.81 -17.84 -7.33
N GLU A 68 0.07 -17.43 -8.23
CA GLU A 68 1.31 -16.68 -7.94
C GLU A 68 1.10 -15.17 -7.77
N ILE A 69 -0.08 -14.61 -8.10
CA ILE A 69 -0.34 -13.18 -7.91
C ILE A 69 -0.19 -12.83 -6.42
N LYS A 70 0.75 -11.92 -6.15
CA LYS A 70 1.11 -11.47 -4.82
C LYS A 70 0.17 -10.34 -4.32
N ASP A 71 0.23 -10.07 -3.04
CA ASP A 71 -0.59 -9.04 -2.38
C ASP A 71 -0.20 -7.60 -2.80
N ASP A 72 1.00 -7.40 -3.33
CA ASP A 72 1.43 -6.12 -3.89
C ASP A 72 0.76 -5.78 -5.23
N VAL A 73 0.23 -6.78 -5.94
CA VAL A 73 -0.55 -6.64 -7.19
C VAL A 73 -2.04 -6.66 -6.91
N LEU A 74 -2.51 -7.63 -6.12
CA LEU A 74 -3.91 -7.87 -5.80
C LEU A 74 -4.18 -7.57 -4.33
N LEU A 75 -4.58 -6.33 -4.07
CA LEU A 75 -4.81 -5.84 -2.72
C LEU A 75 -6.15 -6.33 -2.16
N GLU A 76 -6.15 -6.79 -0.92
CA GLU A 76 -7.38 -7.21 -0.24
C GLU A 76 -8.39 -6.06 -0.18
N SER A 77 -9.58 -6.31 -0.75
CA SER A 77 -10.67 -5.34 -0.72
C SER A 77 -11.38 -5.37 0.63
N ARG A 78 -11.76 -4.18 1.12
CA ARG A 78 -12.63 -4.04 2.29
C ARG A 78 -14.08 -3.74 1.93
N ARG A 79 -14.40 -3.91 0.66
CA ARG A 79 -15.71 -3.65 0.12
C ARG A 79 -16.62 -4.87 0.36
N PRO A 80 -17.91 -4.66 0.66
CA PRO A 80 -18.86 -5.76 0.92
C PRO A 80 -18.97 -6.75 -0.24
N GLY A 81 -18.77 -6.31 -1.47
CA GLY A 81 -18.82 -7.16 -2.66
C GLY A 81 -20.20 -7.19 -3.33
N GLY A 82 -21.19 -6.55 -2.76
CA GLY A 82 -22.53 -6.44 -3.33
C GLY A 82 -23.31 -7.76 -3.45
N ASP A 83 -24.47 -7.71 -4.11
CA ASP A 83 -25.29 -8.89 -4.38
C ASP A 83 -24.64 -9.74 -5.50
N GLY A 84 -24.28 -10.98 -5.17
CA GLY A 84 -23.65 -11.92 -6.10
C GLY A 84 -24.51 -12.33 -7.30
N ALA A 85 -25.82 -12.09 -7.27
CA ALA A 85 -26.73 -12.32 -8.39
C ALA A 85 -26.60 -11.24 -9.49
N GLN A 86 -26.08 -10.07 -9.16
CA GLN A 86 -25.88 -8.97 -10.11
C GLN A 86 -24.62 -9.17 -10.97
N PRO A 87 -24.62 -8.68 -12.22
CA PRO A 87 -23.41 -8.62 -13.04
C PRO A 87 -22.26 -7.94 -12.32
N TRP A 88 -21.02 -8.39 -12.56
CA TRP A 88 -19.84 -7.85 -11.87
C TRP A 88 -19.72 -6.33 -12.00
N GLN A 89 -19.94 -5.79 -13.22
CA GLN A 89 -19.83 -4.35 -13.48
C GLN A 89 -20.86 -3.53 -12.67
N SER A 90 -22.12 -4.02 -12.55
CA SER A 90 -23.14 -3.37 -11.74
C SER A 90 -22.73 -3.30 -10.26
N ARG A 91 -22.15 -4.38 -9.75
CA ARG A 91 -21.61 -4.43 -8.39
C ARG A 91 -20.45 -3.47 -8.21
N ALA A 92 -19.53 -3.44 -9.19
CA ALA A 92 -18.37 -2.54 -9.16
C ALA A 92 -18.80 -1.06 -9.17
N LEU A 93 -19.81 -0.69 -9.96
CA LEU A 93 -20.37 0.66 -10.02
C LEU A 93 -21.08 1.03 -8.71
N ALA A 94 -21.85 0.13 -8.11
CA ALA A 94 -22.50 0.36 -6.82
C ALA A 94 -21.47 0.62 -5.71
N GLU A 95 -20.40 -0.18 -5.65
CA GLU A 95 -19.31 0.03 -4.69
C GLU A 95 -18.52 1.31 -4.98
N HIS A 96 -18.30 1.62 -6.26
CA HIS A 96 -17.63 2.85 -6.69
C HIS A 96 -18.37 4.10 -6.24
N ALA A 97 -19.69 4.09 -6.28
CA ALA A 97 -20.52 5.20 -5.80
C ALA A 97 -20.38 5.43 -4.28
N SER A 98 -20.15 4.38 -3.51
CA SER A 98 -19.99 4.43 -2.05
C SER A 98 -18.55 4.75 -1.63
N LEU A 99 -17.59 4.02 -2.20
CA LEU A 99 -16.16 4.16 -1.97
C LEU A 99 -15.45 4.11 -3.32
N PRO A 100 -15.07 5.25 -3.93
CA PRO A 100 -14.56 5.28 -5.29
C PRO A 100 -13.30 4.45 -5.48
N PHE A 101 -13.27 3.65 -6.56
CA PHE A 101 -12.02 3.15 -7.13
C PHE A 101 -11.34 4.29 -7.89
N SER A 102 -10.06 4.15 -8.17
CA SER A 102 -9.37 5.08 -9.09
C SER A 102 -9.84 4.92 -10.54
N GLY A 103 -10.48 3.81 -10.85
CA GLY A 103 -11.13 3.48 -12.10
C GLY A 103 -11.60 2.03 -12.12
N ILE A 104 -12.51 1.73 -13.03
CA ILE A 104 -13.04 0.38 -13.30
C ILE A 104 -12.58 -0.02 -14.69
N ILE A 105 -11.94 -1.17 -14.83
CA ILE A 105 -11.51 -1.72 -16.13
C ILE A 105 -12.41 -2.90 -16.48
N ALA A 106 -13.10 -2.82 -17.61
CA ALA A 106 -14.09 -3.79 -18.02
C ALA A 106 -13.98 -4.10 -19.53
N LEU A 107 -14.65 -5.15 -20.00
CA LEU A 107 -14.71 -5.48 -21.42
C LEU A 107 -15.52 -4.48 -22.24
N ASP A 108 -16.56 -3.91 -21.63
CA ASP A 108 -17.44 -2.92 -22.25
C ASP A 108 -17.88 -1.84 -21.23
N ASN A 109 -18.63 -0.85 -21.72
CA ASN A 109 -19.19 0.23 -20.90
C ASN A 109 -20.61 0.59 -21.37
N PRO A 110 -21.60 -0.29 -21.18
CA PRO A 110 -22.95 -0.06 -21.68
C PRO A 110 -23.66 1.13 -21.05
N THR A 111 -23.22 1.56 -19.87
CA THR A 111 -23.78 2.73 -19.14
C THR A 111 -23.08 4.03 -19.50
N ALA A 112 -22.05 4.01 -20.33
CA ALA A 112 -21.19 5.15 -20.63
C ALA A 112 -20.67 5.88 -19.37
N HIS A 113 -20.39 5.12 -18.29
CA HIS A 113 -19.91 5.69 -17.03
C HIS A 113 -18.47 6.24 -17.22
N PRO A 114 -18.16 7.47 -16.80
CA PRO A 114 -16.87 8.12 -17.08
C PRO A 114 -15.67 7.41 -16.45
N ASP A 115 -15.84 6.72 -15.33
CA ASP A 115 -14.77 6.02 -14.62
C ASP A 115 -14.60 4.56 -15.06
N VAL A 116 -15.41 4.09 -16.04
CA VAL A 116 -15.23 2.77 -16.66
C VAL A 116 -14.35 2.93 -17.89
N MET A 117 -13.24 2.18 -17.92
CA MET A 117 -12.28 2.11 -19.01
C MET A 117 -12.45 0.78 -19.73
N ILE A 118 -12.62 0.82 -21.05
CA ILE A 118 -12.73 -0.39 -21.87
C ILE A 118 -11.33 -0.96 -22.06
N SER A 119 -11.17 -2.25 -21.73
CA SER A 119 -9.85 -2.90 -21.64
C SER A 119 -9.08 -2.91 -22.96
N VAL A 120 -9.76 -3.06 -24.08
CA VAL A 120 -9.12 -3.09 -25.42
C VAL A 120 -8.62 -1.71 -25.88
N ASP A 121 -9.20 -0.63 -25.34
CA ASP A 121 -8.84 0.75 -25.67
C ASP A 121 -7.82 1.32 -24.66
N LEU A 122 -7.55 0.56 -23.58
CA LEU A 122 -6.72 1.03 -22.49
C LEU A 122 -5.24 0.97 -22.84
N ASP A 123 -4.63 2.11 -22.94
CA ASP A 123 -3.19 2.25 -23.08
C ASP A 123 -2.55 2.99 -21.89
N GLY A 124 -1.22 3.09 -21.91
CA GLY A 124 -0.47 3.78 -20.85
C GLY A 124 -0.62 5.31 -20.88
N ALA A 125 -1.24 5.87 -21.90
CA ALA A 125 -1.45 7.31 -22.06
C ALA A 125 -2.79 7.78 -21.46
N ASP A 126 -3.72 6.89 -21.15
CA ASP A 126 -4.98 7.27 -20.50
C ASP A 126 -4.70 7.91 -19.12
N PRO A 127 -5.06 9.19 -18.90
CA PRO A 127 -4.77 9.89 -17.65
C PRO A 127 -5.39 9.20 -16.41
N ARG A 128 -6.51 8.50 -16.58
CA ARG A 128 -7.18 7.76 -15.51
C ARG A 128 -6.32 6.57 -15.07
N PHE A 129 -5.63 5.92 -16.03
CA PHE A 129 -4.78 4.77 -15.79
C PHE A 129 -3.34 5.16 -15.39
N GLN A 130 -2.89 6.36 -15.75
CA GLN A 130 -1.54 6.81 -15.40
C GLN A 130 -1.32 6.80 -13.89
N ALA A 131 -0.19 6.25 -13.48
CA ALA A 131 0.33 6.30 -12.13
C ALA A 131 1.85 6.41 -12.18
N PHE A 132 2.43 7.04 -11.17
CA PHE A 132 3.85 7.29 -11.11
C PHE A 132 4.44 6.64 -9.85
N GLY A 133 5.51 5.87 -10.03
CA GLY A 133 6.27 5.29 -8.93
C GLY A 133 7.03 6.33 -8.10
N GLN A 134 7.17 7.57 -8.60
CA GLN A 134 7.83 8.68 -7.93
C GLN A 134 6.96 9.92 -7.95
N ARG A 135 7.03 10.73 -6.90
CA ARG A 135 6.31 11.99 -6.79
C ARG A 135 7.06 12.99 -5.91
N HIS A 136 7.17 14.23 -6.38
CA HIS A 136 7.50 15.36 -5.51
C HIS A 136 6.28 15.70 -4.64
N ILE A 137 6.53 15.90 -3.35
CA ILE A 137 5.51 16.29 -2.36
C ILE A 137 5.98 17.53 -1.60
N ASN A 138 5.03 18.30 -1.06
CA ASN A 138 5.34 19.21 0.03
C ASN A 138 5.53 18.37 1.30
N ARG A 139 6.49 18.75 2.13
CA ARG A 139 6.75 18.05 3.39
C ARG A 139 5.74 18.44 4.47
N THR A 140 4.47 18.16 4.20
CA THR A 140 3.41 18.18 5.19
C THR A 140 3.15 16.78 5.71
N SER A 141 2.72 16.67 6.96
CA SER A 141 2.37 15.37 7.56
C SER A 141 1.34 14.60 6.70
N ASN A 142 0.36 15.32 6.13
CA ASN A 142 -0.67 14.72 5.25
C ASN A 142 -0.06 14.15 3.97
N GLU A 143 0.73 14.92 3.22
CA GLU A 143 1.29 14.45 1.94
C GLU A 143 2.28 13.27 2.15
N ILE A 144 3.06 13.29 3.24
CA ILE A 144 3.94 12.18 3.61
C ILE A 144 3.13 10.89 3.80
N VAL A 145 2.08 10.94 4.59
CA VAL A 145 1.26 9.77 4.93
C VAL A 145 0.39 9.33 3.74
N ASP A 146 -0.13 10.26 2.95
CA ASP A 146 -1.00 9.96 1.80
C ASP A 146 -0.26 9.23 0.67
N CYS A 147 1.06 9.38 0.56
CA CYS A 147 1.85 8.61 -0.41
C CYS A 147 1.63 7.10 -0.29
N VAL A 148 1.51 6.60 0.94
CA VAL A 148 1.33 5.18 1.25
C VAL A 148 -0.02 4.89 1.93
N GLY A 149 -0.95 5.84 1.90
CA GLY A 149 -2.22 5.77 2.63
C GLY A 149 -3.00 4.48 2.37
N LEU A 150 -3.11 4.08 1.10
CA LEU A 150 -3.79 2.83 0.72
C LEU A 150 -3.13 1.58 1.34
N LEU A 151 -1.80 1.57 1.44
CA LEU A 151 -1.06 0.46 2.09
C LEU A 151 -1.31 0.44 3.59
N LEU A 152 -1.26 1.61 4.24
CA LEU A 152 -1.56 1.75 5.67
C LEU A 152 -2.98 1.26 6.01
N ASP A 153 -3.94 1.58 5.16
CA ASP A 153 -5.33 1.16 5.32
C ASP A 153 -5.53 -0.37 5.22
N ARG A 154 -4.54 -1.11 4.77
CA ARG A 154 -4.56 -2.58 4.59
C ARG A 154 -3.50 -3.30 5.44
N ALA A 155 -2.63 -2.56 6.11
CA ALA A 155 -1.49 -3.12 6.81
C ALA A 155 -1.88 -3.89 8.06
N LYS A 156 -1.17 -5.00 8.31
CA LYS A 156 -1.09 -5.69 9.61
C LYS A 156 0.17 -5.29 10.38
N THR A 157 1.24 -5.01 9.65
CA THR A 157 2.50 -4.53 10.22
C THR A 157 2.97 -3.35 9.41
N VAL A 158 3.38 -2.29 10.09
CA VAL A 158 3.96 -1.07 9.52
C VAL A 158 5.32 -0.84 10.16
N LYS A 159 6.31 -0.47 9.34
CA LYS A 159 7.64 -0.06 9.80
C LYS A 159 7.89 1.37 9.37
N LEU A 160 8.10 2.25 10.35
CA LEU A 160 8.63 3.59 10.14
C LEU A 160 10.14 3.54 10.36
N ILE A 161 10.90 3.79 9.33
CA ILE A 161 12.37 3.70 9.37
C ILE A 161 12.91 5.09 9.10
N ASP A 162 13.48 5.73 10.13
CA ASP A 162 14.13 7.02 10.05
C ASP A 162 15.19 7.12 11.15
N PRO A 163 16.48 7.31 10.80
CA PRO A 163 17.57 7.37 11.80
C PRO A 163 17.35 8.43 12.87
N HIS A 164 16.62 9.51 12.54
CA HIS A 164 16.44 10.67 13.41
C HIS A 164 15.05 10.77 14.03
N PHE A 165 14.23 9.73 13.91
CA PHE A 165 12.85 9.74 14.42
C PHE A 165 12.80 10.13 15.91
N ASN A 166 12.05 11.18 16.24
CA ASN A 166 11.92 11.67 17.62
C ASN A 166 10.47 12.08 17.93
N PRO A 167 9.70 11.28 18.68
CA PRO A 167 8.29 11.54 18.94
C PRO A 167 8.05 12.75 19.84
N THR A 168 9.07 13.25 20.56
CA THR A 168 8.93 14.48 21.37
C THR A 168 8.91 15.75 20.52
N ARG A 169 9.40 15.68 19.28
CA ARG A 169 9.38 16.78 18.32
C ARG A 169 8.04 16.80 17.57
N ALA A 170 7.42 17.97 17.49
CA ALA A 170 6.10 18.15 16.87
C ALA A 170 6.03 17.59 15.44
N ARG A 171 7.06 17.84 14.63
CA ARG A 171 7.15 17.42 13.23
C ARG A 171 7.05 15.90 12.99
N TRP A 172 7.62 15.08 13.88
CA TRP A 172 7.41 13.62 13.81
C TRP A 172 6.10 13.19 14.45
N ARG A 173 5.68 13.87 15.53
CA ARG A 173 4.46 13.53 16.26
C ARG A 173 3.21 13.77 15.41
N ARG A 174 3.17 14.83 14.59
CA ARG A 174 2.06 15.10 13.66
C ARG A 174 1.91 13.96 12.64
N MET A 175 3.01 13.61 11.96
CA MET A 175 3.02 12.49 11.00
C MET A 175 2.65 11.16 11.66
N LEU A 176 3.24 10.84 12.80
CA LEU A 176 2.93 9.63 13.55
C LEU A 176 1.44 9.55 13.95
N GLY A 177 0.86 10.67 14.38
CA GLY A 177 -0.57 10.76 14.70
C GLY A 177 -1.47 10.38 13.52
N LEU A 178 -1.13 10.84 12.30
CA LEU A 178 -1.87 10.49 11.09
C LEU A 178 -1.72 9.00 10.71
N VAL A 179 -0.50 8.45 10.84
CA VAL A 179 -0.29 7.00 10.65
C VAL A 179 -1.14 6.20 11.63
N LEU A 180 -1.09 6.53 12.92
CA LEU A 180 -1.87 5.84 13.95
C LEU A 180 -3.39 5.97 13.73
N ALA A 181 -3.86 7.13 13.28
CA ALA A 181 -5.28 7.33 12.94
C ALA A 181 -5.72 6.42 11.79
N ARG A 182 -4.90 6.27 10.73
CA ARG A 182 -5.18 5.32 9.64
C ARG A 182 -5.19 3.88 10.13
N LEU A 183 -4.22 3.49 10.97
CA LEU A 183 -4.15 2.14 11.53
C LEU A 183 -5.34 1.82 12.43
N LYS A 184 -5.83 2.77 13.21
CA LYS A 184 -7.07 2.65 13.99
C LYS A 184 -8.27 2.33 13.10
N ASN A 185 -8.37 3.02 11.96
CA ASN A 185 -9.51 2.93 11.05
C ASN A 185 -9.38 1.78 10.05
N ASN A 186 -8.26 1.07 10.06
CA ASN A 186 -8.01 0.02 9.08
C ASN A 186 -8.80 -1.28 9.35
N GLY A 187 -9.51 -1.39 10.48
CA GLY A 187 -10.40 -2.51 10.81
C GLY A 187 -9.70 -3.85 11.06
N GLN A 188 -8.36 -3.89 11.02
CA GLN A 188 -7.58 -5.09 11.34
C GLN A 188 -7.40 -5.21 12.85
N ALA A 189 -7.54 -6.41 13.38
CA ALA A 189 -7.19 -6.68 14.76
C ALA A 189 -5.68 -6.92 14.91
N GLY A 190 -5.08 -6.38 15.98
CA GLY A 190 -3.69 -6.67 16.32
C GLY A 190 -2.67 -6.06 15.34
N VAL A 191 -2.90 -4.84 14.89
CA VAL A 191 -1.93 -4.11 14.04
C VAL A 191 -0.68 -3.78 14.84
N THR A 192 0.49 -4.01 14.25
CA THR A 192 1.79 -3.66 14.83
C THR A 192 2.42 -2.51 14.05
N LEU A 193 2.83 -1.48 14.78
CA LEU A 193 3.68 -0.40 14.31
C LEU A 193 5.08 -0.56 14.88
N GLU A 194 6.06 -0.74 14.02
CA GLU A 194 7.48 -0.77 14.35
C GLU A 194 8.13 0.56 13.99
N ILE A 195 8.84 1.17 14.91
CA ILE A 195 9.62 2.38 14.69
C ILE A 195 11.09 2.01 14.78
N HIS A 196 11.79 2.12 13.67
CA HIS A 196 13.22 1.85 13.56
C HIS A 196 13.97 3.18 13.50
N ARG A 197 14.83 3.44 14.50
CA ARG A 197 15.66 4.63 14.55
C ARG A 197 17.09 4.31 14.99
N SER A 198 18.01 5.26 14.80
CA SER A 198 19.36 5.11 15.34
C SER A 198 19.37 5.34 16.87
N ASP A 199 20.35 4.75 17.52
CA ASP A 199 20.66 5.03 18.92
C ASP A 199 21.26 6.45 19.10
N ASP A 200 21.84 7.02 18.05
CA ASP A 200 22.48 8.36 17.97
C ASP A 200 23.36 8.72 19.18
N GLY A 201 23.90 7.73 19.88
CA GLY A 201 24.66 7.89 21.10
C GLY A 201 23.83 8.24 22.36
N THR A 202 22.48 8.25 22.23
CA THR A 202 21.61 8.47 23.38
C THR A 202 21.50 7.21 24.21
N LEU A 203 21.62 7.35 25.54
CA LEU A 203 21.45 6.22 26.46
C LEU A 203 20.06 5.59 26.30
N PRO A 204 19.94 4.24 26.32
CA PRO A 204 18.66 3.55 26.17
C PRO A 204 17.55 4.04 27.12
N ALA A 205 17.89 4.36 28.39
CA ALA A 205 16.94 4.88 29.36
C ALA A 205 16.33 6.23 28.96
N ASN A 206 17.14 7.14 28.39
CA ASN A 206 16.65 8.42 27.88
C ASN A 206 15.77 8.22 26.65
N MET A 207 16.16 7.28 25.80
CA MET A 207 15.37 6.91 24.61
C MET A 207 14.01 6.34 25.03
N GLN A 208 13.99 5.44 26.01
CA GLN A 208 12.75 4.92 26.60
C GLN A 208 11.84 6.07 27.06
N SER A 209 12.39 7.02 27.81
CA SER A 209 11.64 8.18 28.31
C SER A 209 11.01 9.02 27.19
N TYR A 210 11.68 9.19 26.04
CA TYR A 210 11.12 9.95 24.90
C TYR A 210 9.85 9.27 24.35
N PHE A 211 9.86 7.94 24.25
CA PHE A 211 8.71 7.20 23.75
C PHE A 211 7.61 7.07 24.79
N ASP A 212 7.95 6.79 26.06
CA ASP A 212 6.99 6.65 27.17
C ASP A 212 6.20 7.93 27.42
N SER A 213 6.82 9.10 27.23
CA SER A 213 6.14 10.39 27.40
C SER A 213 5.14 10.71 26.31
N THR A 214 5.25 10.08 25.15
CA THR A 214 4.47 10.47 23.95
C THR A 214 3.53 9.38 23.46
N ILE A 215 4.04 8.17 23.25
CA ILE A 215 3.28 7.10 22.55
C ILE A 215 2.01 6.68 23.30
N PRO A 216 2.02 6.46 24.64
CA PRO A 216 0.80 6.07 25.36
C PRO A 216 -0.37 7.04 25.18
N ASN A 217 -0.06 8.34 24.97
CA ASN A 217 -1.06 9.39 24.83
C ASN A 217 -1.69 9.46 23.44
N ILE A 218 -1.04 8.93 22.41
CA ILE A 218 -1.48 9.00 21.01
C ILE A 218 -1.79 7.64 20.39
N ARG A 219 -1.37 6.56 21.05
CA ARG A 219 -1.57 5.19 20.54
C ARG A 219 -3.04 4.77 20.69
N PRO A 220 -3.73 4.41 19.61
CA PRO A 220 -5.10 3.91 19.69
C PRO A 220 -5.15 2.47 20.23
N ALA A 221 -6.29 2.12 20.83
CA ALA A 221 -6.55 0.73 21.23
C ALA A 221 -6.45 -0.22 20.03
N GLY A 222 -5.89 -1.40 20.23
CA GLY A 222 -5.72 -2.41 19.19
C GLY A 222 -4.47 -2.25 18.31
N VAL A 223 -3.71 -1.18 18.48
CA VAL A 223 -2.40 -0.99 17.83
C VAL A 223 -1.28 -1.20 18.85
N SER A 224 -0.39 -2.14 18.60
CA SER A 224 0.86 -2.28 19.37
C SER A 224 1.96 -1.45 18.73
N VAL A 225 2.77 -0.79 19.56
CA VAL A 225 3.92 -0.02 19.08
C VAL A 225 5.19 -0.62 19.66
N GLN A 226 6.18 -0.80 18.80
CA GLN A 226 7.50 -1.33 19.18
C GLN A 226 8.56 -0.41 18.60
N VAL A 227 9.60 -0.13 19.36
CA VAL A 227 10.71 0.73 18.92
C VAL A 227 11.99 -0.09 18.89
N PHE A 228 12.69 -0.01 17.77
CA PHE A 228 13.94 -0.71 17.51
C PHE A 228 15.07 0.30 17.38
N LEU A 229 16.09 0.16 18.22
CA LEU A 229 17.29 0.99 18.16
C LEU A 229 18.39 0.25 17.39
N HIS A 230 18.97 0.93 16.44
CA HIS A 230 20.05 0.42 15.59
C HIS A 230 21.29 1.30 15.73
N PRO A 231 22.50 0.77 15.52
CA PRO A 231 23.69 1.59 15.41
C PRO A 231 23.51 2.65 14.30
N LEU A 232 23.92 3.89 14.56
CA LEU A 232 23.78 4.99 13.59
C LEU A 232 24.39 4.63 12.21
N ALA A 233 25.55 3.96 12.20
CA ALA A 233 26.22 3.54 10.98
C ALA A 233 25.43 2.52 10.13
N ALA A 234 24.40 1.88 10.70
CA ALA A 234 23.55 0.91 10.00
C ALA A 234 22.29 1.54 9.40
N MET A 235 22.06 2.84 9.62
CA MET A 235 20.82 3.50 9.20
C MET A 235 21.11 4.74 8.35
N HIS A 236 20.75 4.67 7.08
CA HIS A 236 20.94 5.80 6.14
C HIS A 236 19.65 6.20 5.42
N ASN A 237 18.79 5.25 5.16
CA ASN A 237 17.58 5.43 4.36
C ASN A 237 16.35 5.69 5.24
N ARG A 238 15.29 6.24 4.64
CA ARG A 238 14.01 6.50 5.29
C ARG A 238 12.91 5.84 4.51
N PHE A 239 12.13 5.02 5.21
CA PHE A 239 11.06 4.25 4.61
C PHE A 239 9.80 4.26 5.46
N ILE A 240 8.66 4.20 4.80
CA ILE A 240 7.44 3.65 5.37
C ILE A 240 7.17 2.33 4.64
N LEU A 241 7.31 1.22 5.36
CA LEU A 241 7.03 -0.12 4.84
C LEU A 241 5.78 -0.69 5.50
N THR A 242 5.02 -1.44 4.74
CA THR A 242 3.90 -2.25 5.23
C THR A 242 4.12 -3.70 4.81
N ASN A 243 3.38 -4.65 5.35
CA ASN A 243 3.48 -6.04 4.89
C ASN A 243 3.04 -6.27 3.42
N VAL A 244 2.61 -5.22 2.71
CA VAL A 244 2.18 -5.29 1.29
C VAL A 244 3.17 -4.60 0.35
N GLY A 245 3.87 -3.58 0.82
CA GLY A 245 4.79 -2.77 0.03
C GLY A 245 5.21 -1.53 0.80
N GLY A 246 5.93 -0.61 0.15
CA GLY A 246 6.41 0.59 0.82
C GLY A 246 6.94 1.66 -0.10
N ALA A 247 7.39 2.75 0.53
CA ALA A 247 7.99 3.89 -0.15
C ALA A 247 9.24 4.37 0.58
N SER A 248 10.19 4.90 -0.18
CA SER A 248 11.36 5.64 0.31
C SER A 248 11.09 7.13 0.29
N TYR A 249 11.64 7.82 1.29
CA TYR A 249 11.59 9.27 1.48
C TYR A 249 13.03 9.80 1.49
N HIS A 250 13.32 10.71 0.58
CA HIS A 250 14.71 11.15 0.42
C HIS A 250 15.18 12.00 1.61
N THR A 251 14.33 12.91 2.10
CA THR A 251 14.71 13.86 3.16
C THR A 251 14.43 13.31 4.56
N GLY A 252 13.26 12.73 4.82
CA GLY A 252 12.87 12.22 6.15
C GLY A 252 11.38 11.99 6.29
N LEU A 253 11.00 11.40 7.42
CA LEU A 253 9.59 11.17 7.76
C LEU A 253 8.98 12.30 8.59
N ASP A 254 9.76 13.35 8.92
CA ASP A 254 9.29 14.54 9.59
C ASP A 254 8.67 15.54 8.60
N ASP A 255 7.66 16.25 9.03
CA ASP A 255 7.11 17.37 8.26
C ASP A 255 7.95 18.66 8.38
N ASN A 256 7.66 19.62 7.52
CA ASN A 256 8.26 20.97 7.56
C ASN A 256 7.21 22.06 7.84
N GLU A 257 6.14 21.74 8.56
CA GLU A 257 5.10 22.73 8.87
C GLU A 257 5.62 23.90 9.70
N ASP A 258 6.73 23.71 10.43
CA ASP A 258 7.40 24.76 11.20
C ASP A 258 8.37 25.61 10.36
N GLY A 259 8.55 25.33 9.05
CA GLY A 259 9.42 26.08 8.14
C GLY A 259 10.93 25.94 8.37
N ASN A 260 11.37 24.98 9.19
CA ASN A 260 12.76 24.86 9.66
C ASN A 260 13.59 23.84 8.86
N SER A 261 13.10 23.35 7.73
CA SER A 261 13.74 22.30 6.93
C SER A 261 13.44 22.47 5.44
N THR A 262 13.89 21.54 4.59
CA THR A 262 13.57 21.51 3.17
C THR A 262 12.06 21.38 2.96
N PRO A 263 11.43 22.26 2.16
CA PRO A 263 9.97 22.32 2.05
C PRO A 263 9.37 21.18 1.21
N THR A 264 10.17 20.48 0.41
CA THR A 264 9.73 19.41 -0.49
C THR A 264 10.53 18.14 -0.28
N ASP A 265 9.97 17.02 -0.70
CA ASP A 265 10.65 15.72 -0.75
C ASP A 265 10.33 14.99 -2.04
N LEU A 266 11.20 14.06 -2.43
CA LEU A 266 10.95 13.08 -3.48
C LEU A 266 10.63 11.74 -2.85
N VAL A 267 9.41 11.26 -3.06
CA VAL A 267 8.96 9.96 -2.58
C VAL A 267 8.93 8.96 -3.72
N SER A 268 9.49 7.77 -3.50
CA SER A 268 9.54 6.69 -4.49
C SER A 268 8.94 5.41 -3.93
N LEU A 269 8.00 4.81 -4.68
CA LEU A 269 7.49 3.47 -4.36
C LEU A 269 8.58 2.43 -4.62
N LEU A 270 8.71 1.46 -3.73
CA LEU A 270 9.78 0.46 -3.82
C LEU A 270 9.43 -0.65 -4.82
N SER A 271 10.43 -1.09 -5.58
CA SER A 271 10.33 -2.33 -6.34
C SER A 271 10.14 -3.53 -5.40
N ALA A 272 9.60 -4.63 -5.88
CA ALA A 272 9.41 -5.84 -5.08
C ALA A 272 10.72 -6.35 -4.46
N ASP A 273 11.82 -6.29 -5.22
CA ASP A 273 13.14 -6.73 -4.74
C ASP A 273 13.71 -5.80 -3.67
N THR A 274 13.66 -4.49 -3.91
CA THR A 274 14.08 -3.49 -2.91
C THR A 274 13.24 -3.59 -1.66
N PHE A 275 11.91 -3.69 -1.81
CA PHE A 275 11.01 -3.88 -0.68
C PHE A 275 11.35 -5.13 0.13
N SER A 276 11.57 -6.27 -0.53
CA SER A 276 11.89 -7.52 0.14
C SER A 276 13.20 -7.44 0.93
N THR A 277 14.20 -6.78 0.35
CA THR A 277 15.50 -6.54 0.99
C THR A 277 15.35 -5.66 2.23
N GLU A 278 14.69 -4.52 2.10
CA GLU A 278 14.52 -3.56 3.21
C GLU A 278 13.60 -4.14 4.31
N TRP A 279 12.55 -4.86 3.93
CA TRP A 279 11.70 -5.55 4.88
C TRP A 279 12.48 -6.58 5.71
N ALA A 280 13.31 -7.40 5.07
CA ALA A 280 14.14 -8.41 5.74
C ALA A 280 15.20 -7.76 6.64
N THR A 281 15.88 -6.71 6.16
CA THR A 281 16.89 -5.96 6.92
C THR A 281 16.31 -5.44 8.24
N HIS A 282 15.08 -4.94 8.21
CA HIS A 282 14.41 -4.39 9.38
C HIS A 282 13.47 -5.39 10.09
N SER A 283 13.55 -6.69 9.79
CA SER A 283 12.82 -7.76 10.50
C SER A 283 13.70 -8.56 11.47
N GLY A 284 14.96 -8.22 11.58
CA GLY A 284 15.94 -8.88 12.43
C GLY A 284 16.01 -8.31 13.85
N HIS A 285 17.09 -8.68 14.54
CA HIS A 285 17.36 -8.24 15.91
C HIS A 285 17.87 -6.79 15.90
N ALA A 286 17.21 -5.92 16.65
CA ALA A 286 17.74 -4.60 17.01
C ALA A 286 18.71 -4.74 18.19
N ALA A 287 19.65 -3.77 18.31
CA ALA A 287 20.54 -3.70 19.46
C ALA A 287 19.76 -3.49 20.78
N PHE A 288 18.62 -2.82 20.71
CA PHE A 288 17.71 -2.61 21.84
C PHE A 288 16.26 -2.48 21.33
N ARG A 289 15.29 -2.99 22.11
CA ARG A 289 13.87 -2.95 21.76
C ARG A 289 13.04 -2.39 22.92
N ILE A 290 12.14 -1.48 22.60
CA ILE A 290 11.17 -0.89 23.52
C ILE A 290 9.79 -1.41 23.17
N TYR A 291 9.04 -1.91 24.15
CA TYR A 291 7.65 -2.31 24.00
C TYR A 291 6.75 -1.28 24.65
N LEU A 292 5.73 -0.81 23.93
CA LEU A 292 4.79 0.22 24.34
C LEU A 292 3.33 -0.21 24.19
#